data_629484b9ae74b981bd28af6e357b9ad3
#
_entry.id   629484b9ae74b981bd28af6e357b9ad3
#
_cell.length_a   1.000
_cell.length_b   1.000
_cell.length_c   1.000
_cell.angle_alpha   90.00
_cell.angle_beta   90.00
_cell.angle_gamma   90.00
#
_symmetry.space_group_name_H-M   'P 1'
#
loop_
_entity.id
_entity.type
_entity.pdbx_description
1 polymer ?
#
loop_
_entity_poly.entity_id
_entity_poly.type
_entity_poly.pdbx_seq_one_letter_code
_entity_poly.pdbx_strand_id
1 'polypeptide(L)'
;MLRRIFALAGAAAVAGAALVGLSAGTAGADPTCPDVHWIGAAGSGERTGADLTTYNGMGRVVTESLYDLSPQLQRDGRTMTAEAVDYPAVPVPYDNGGVGAWLGFMGSVDAGAKALGDQYAAFVARCPTSKVVLAGYSQGAMVVHRNLQALAASPNLAAVLLIADGDRRPEDPTFNLGTASGIPERGKGVAQDWPILAHAPAPLAPEIAARTISVCDLNDAVCDYNEDADDSKAAYARRVAIHTSYGVGKTQGLDWTAPLYFLLGPAPTANQVPAPGLDARAINSTTTPAASTSAASNATMASIASAGDIPAR
;
A
#
# COMPACT_ATOMS: atom_id res chain seq x y z
N MET A 1 57.41 -19.84 45.51
CA MET A 1 58.31 -18.66 45.51
C MET A 1 57.77 -17.71 44.50
N LEU A 2 57.36 -16.55 44.67
CA LEU A 2 57.55 -15.38 45.43
C LEU A 2 56.29 -14.50 45.38
N ARG A 3 55.82 -14.11 46.54
CA ARG A 3 54.81 -13.04 46.72
C ARG A 3 55.38 -11.70 46.24
N ARG A 4 54.55 -10.86 45.66
CA ARG A 4 54.60 -9.42 45.95
C ARG A 4 53.21 -8.78 45.89
N ILE A 5 52.85 -8.29 47.03
CA ILE A 5 51.75 -7.38 47.40
C ILE A 5 52.09 -5.98 46.95
N PHE A 6 51.16 -5.24 46.36
CA PHE A 6 51.16 -3.79 46.43
C PHE A 6 49.77 -3.25 46.68
N ALA A 7 49.77 -2.29 47.59
CA ALA A 7 48.64 -1.77 48.30
C ALA A 7 47.91 -0.61 47.56
N LEU A 8 46.64 -0.48 47.94
CA LEU A 8 45.74 0.67 47.94
C LEU A 8 46.28 2.09 47.67
N ALA A 9 45.58 2.78 46.79
CA ALA A 9 45.27 4.22 46.99
C ALA A 9 43.85 4.49 46.48
N GLY A 10 42.95 4.86 47.41
CA GLY A 10 41.59 5.27 47.12
C GLY A 10 41.55 6.70 46.56
N ALA A 11 40.70 6.92 45.59
CA ALA A 11 40.25 8.22 45.19
C ALA A 11 38.73 8.21 45.11
N ALA A 12 38.08 8.87 46.04
CA ALA A 12 36.65 9.13 46.02
C ALA A 12 36.35 10.18 44.94
N ALA A 13 35.73 9.75 43.87
CA ALA A 13 35.15 10.65 42.87
C ALA A 13 33.69 10.86 43.20
N VAL A 14 33.33 12.09 43.58
CA VAL A 14 31.96 12.56 43.74
C VAL A 14 31.32 12.63 42.36
N ALA A 15 30.43 11.73 42.07
CA ALA A 15 29.63 11.75 40.84
C ALA A 15 28.50 12.79 41.02
N GLY A 16 28.65 13.96 40.43
CA GLY A 16 27.59 14.92 40.23
C GLY A 16 26.63 14.36 39.19
N ALA A 17 25.43 13.97 39.59
CA ALA A 17 24.34 13.61 38.69
C ALA A 17 23.83 14.88 38.02
N ALA A 18 24.30 15.15 36.78
CA ALA A 18 23.65 16.11 35.90
C ALA A 18 22.33 15.49 35.42
N LEU A 19 21.21 15.96 35.98
CA LEU A 19 19.88 15.71 35.43
C LEU A 19 19.80 16.43 34.06
N VAL A 20 20.14 15.71 33.02
CA VAL A 20 19.78 16.11 31.64
C VAL A 20 18.25 15.99 31.55
N GLY A 21 17.56 17.09 31.69
CA GLY A 21 16.15 17.21 31.40
C GLY A 21 15.94 16.86 29.92
N LEU A 22 15.49 15.64 29.65
CA LEU A 22 14.91 15.28 28.35
C LEU A 22 13.64 16.11 28.21
N SER A 23 13.74 17.29 27.64
CA SER A 23 12.60 17.99 27.05
C SER A 23 12.10 17.05 25.94
N ALA A 24 10.99 16.37 26.18
CA ALA A 24 10.21 15.78 25.10
C ALA A 24 9.74 16.95 24.24
N GLY A 25 10.57 17.34 23.28
CA GLY A 25 10.14 18.23 22.21
C GLY A 25 8.98 17.50 21.53
N THR A 26 7.81 18.15 21.50
CA THR A 26 6.77 17.75 20.54
C THR A 26 7.45 17.75 19.19
N ALA A 27 7.62 16.56 18.58
CA ALA A 27 8.10 16.45 17.23
C ALA A 27 7.07 17.18 16.36
N GLY A 28 7.32 18.44 16.07
CA GLY A 28 6.59 19.18 15.06
C GLY A 28 6.78 18.42 13.75
N ALA A 29 5.71 18.17 13.01
CA ALA A 29 5.81 17.57 11.70
C ALA A 29 6.81 18.40 10.88
N ASP A 30 7.77 17.75 10.24
CA ASP A 30 8.66 18.40 9.29
C ASP A 30 7.78 19.05 8.21
N PRO A 31 7.86 20.37 7.99
CA PRO A 31 7.01 21.04 7.00
C PRO A 31 7.23 20.54 5.56
N THR A 32 8.26 19.74 5.35
CA THR A 32 8.52 19.07 4.07
C THR A 32 7.84 17.70 3.92
N CYS A 33 7.25 17.15 5.02
CA CYS A 33 6.56 15.87 4.98
C CYS A 33 5.15 16.02 4.40
N PRO A 34 4.76 15.18 3.41
CA PRO A 34 3.42 15.21 2.85
C PRO A 34 2.40 14.60 3.82
N ASP A 35 1.11 14.92 3.64
CA ASP A 35 0.03 14.23 4.34
C ASP A 35 -0.07 12.77 3.92
N VAL A 36 0.15 12.49 2.63
CA VAL A 36 0.10 11.15 2.03
C VAL A 36 1.34 10.90 1.20
N HIS A 37 1.94 9.73 1.37
CA HIS A 37 3.03 9.25 0.55
C HIS A 37 2.64 7.95 -0.16
N TRP A 38 2.85 7.90 -1.48
CA TRP A 38 2.56 6.76 -2.32
C TRP A 38 3.85 6.03 -2.69
N ILE A 39 3.93 4.72 -2.42
CA ILE A 39 5.02 3.87 -2.88
C ILE A 39 4.43 2.87 -3.87
N GLY A 40 4.84 3.00 -5.15
CA GLY A 40 4.29 2.23 -6.25
C GLY A 40 5.25 1.19 -6.81
N ALA A 41 4.80 -0.07 -6.91
CA ALA A 41 5.57 -1.18 -7.48
C ALA A 41 5.03 -1.55 -8.87
N ALA A 42 5.90 -1.43 -9.88
CA ALA A 42 5.58 -1.70 -11.29
C ALA A 42 5.30 -3.19 -11.56
N GLY A 43 4.56 -3.50 -12.58
CA GLY A 43 4.44 -4.85 -13.13
C GLY A 43 5.72 -5.32 -13.82
N SER A 44 5.78 -6.60 -14.15
CA SER A 44 6.92 -7.21 -14.86
C SER A 44 7.15 -6.53 -16.22
N GLY A 45 8.39 -6.15 -16.49
CA GLY A 45 8.79 -5.46 -17.71
C GLY A 45 8.47 -3.97 -17.78
N GLU A 46 7.75 -3.40 -16.82
CA GLU A 46 7.30 -2.00 -16.83
C GLU A 46 8.36 -1.00 -16.31
N ARG A 47 9.60 -1.44 -16.05
CA ARG A 47 10.71 -0.55 -15.64
C ARG A 47 11.82 -0.48 -16.67
N THR A 48 11.49 -0.52 -17.94
CA THR A 48 12.47 -0.48 -19.03
C THR A 48 12.21 0.68 -19.99
N GLY A 49 13.28 1.25 -20.59
CA GLY A 49 13.19 2.23 -21.64
C GLY A 49 12.32 3.45 -21.30
N ALA A 50 11.34 3.74 -22.15
CA ALA A 50 10.45 4.89 -22.01
C ALA A 50 9.51 4.79 -20.78
N ASP A 51 9.20 3.59 -20.30
CA ASP A 51 8.27 3.39 -19.19
C ASP A 51 8.80 3.98 -17.87
N LEU A 52 10.13 4.02 -17.69
CA LEU A 52 10.75 4.69 -16.56
C LEU A 52 10.40 6.18 -16.46
N THR A 53 10.25 6.84 -17.60
CA THR A 53 9.94 8.27 -17.64
C THR A 53 8.44 8.53 -17.77
N THR A 54 7.73 7.76 -18.60
CA THR A 54 6.30 7.94 -18.85
C THR A 54 5.45 7.67 -17.61
N TYR A 55 5.84 6.63 -16.86
CA TYR A 55 5.09 6.15 -15.69
C TYR A 55 5.89 6.29 -14.39
N ASN A 56 6.88 7.16 -14.36
CA ASN A 56 7.72 7.42 -13.17
C ASN A 56 8.30 6.15 -12.54
N GLY A 57 8.50 5.09 -13.32
CA GLY A 57 9.00 3.80 -12.86
C GLY A 57 8.01 2.95 -12.04
N MET A 58 6.76 3.39 -11.90
CA MET A 58 5.71 2.65 -11.18
C MET A 58 4.87 1.75 -12.09
N GLY A 59 5.08 1.80 -13.41
CA GLY A 59 4.23 1.14 -14.40
C GLY A 59 2.90 1.86 -14.63
N ARG A 60 2.24 1.49 -15.74
CA ARG A 60 1.03 2.20 -16.23
C ARG A 60 -0.12 2.17 -15.22
N VAL A 61 -0.50 0.98 -14.77
CA VAL A 61 -1.72 0.81 -13.95
C VAL A 61 -1.59 1.51 -12.60
N VAL A 62 -0.42 1.40 -11.95
CA VAL A 62 -0.14 2.02 -10.66
C VAL A 62 -0.08 3.55 -10.78
N THR A 63 0.52 4.06 -11.87
CA THR A 63 0.59 5.51 -12.14
C THR A 63 -0.78 6.10 -12.47
N GLU A 64 -1.60 5.42 -13.28
CA GLU A 64 -2.98 5.84 -13.55
C GLU A 64 -3.79 5.92 -12.24
N SER A 65 -3.62 4.94 -11.33
CA SER A 65 -4.28 4.93 -10.01
C SER A 65 -3.87 6.11 -9.13
N LEU A 66 -2.58 6.44 -9.12
CA LEU A 66 -2.06 7.61 -8.41
C LEU A 66 -2.67 8.90 -8.96
N TYR A 67 -2.71 9.05 -10.29
CA TYR A 67 -3.21 10.27 -10.94
C TYR A 67 -4.72 10.45 -10.78
N ASP A 68 -5.47 9.37 -10.60
CA ASP A 68 -6.90 9.46 -10.31
C ASP A 68 -7.19 9.82 -8.85
N LEU A 69 -6.38 9.30 -7.91
CA LEU A 69 -6.48 9.62 -6.49
C LEU A 69 -6.02 11.05 -6.16
N SER A 70 -4.94 11.51 -6.78
CA SER A 70 -4.27 12.77 -6.43
C SER A 70 -5.18 14.01 -6.46
N PRO A 71 -6.06 14.22 -7.48
CA PRO A 71 -6.98 15.35 -7.49
C PRO A 71 -8.00 15.33 -6.36
N GLN A 72 -8.37 14.15 -5.85
CA GLN A 72 -9.28 14.01 -4.73
C GLN A 72 -8.62 14.52 -3.45
N LEU A 73 -7.36 14.15 -3.22
CA LEU A 73 -6.58 14.62 -2.08
C LEU A 73 -6.31 16.13 -2.15
N GLN A 74 -6.02 16.65 -3.34
CA GLN A 74 -5.79 18.09 -3.54
C GLN A 74 -7.03 18.92 -3.22
N ARG A 75 -8.24 18.45 -3.57
CA ARG A 75 -9.49 19.14 -3.20
C ARG A 75 -9.69 19.25 -1.70
N ASP A 76 -9.13 18.32 -0.93
CA ASP A 76 -9.15 18.35 0.54
C ASP A 76 -8.01 19.20 1.13
N GLY A 77 -7.16 19.78 0.30
CA GLY A 77 -5.95 20.48 0.74
C GLY A 77 -4.86 19.56 1.25
N ARG A 78 -4.92 18.25 1.00
CA ARG A 78 -3.88 17.28 1.38
C ARG A 78 -2.72 17.31 0.38
N THR A 79 -1.51 17.37 0.92
CA THR A 79 -0.28 17.24 0.15
C THR A 79 0.04 15.78 -0.12
N MET A 80 0.61 15.50 -1.29
CA MET A 80 0.97 14.14 -1.68
C MET A 80 2.33 14.11 -2.37
N THR A 81 3.12 13.08 -2.05
CA THR A 81 4.34 12.71 -2.79
C THR A 81 4.26 11.26 -3.21
N ALA A 82 5.04 10.88 -4.22
CA ALA A 82 5.08 9.52 -4.72
C ALA A 82 6.50 9.10 -5.09
N GLU A 83 6.79 7.82 -4.92
CA GLU A 83 8.02 7.20 -5.41
C GLU A 83 7.73 5.80 -5.95
N ALA A 84 8.57 5.35 -6.89
CA ALA A 84 8.56 3.98 -7.38
C ALA A 84 9.42 3.10 -6.48
N VAL A 85 9.01 1.83 -6.30
CA VAL A 85 9.90 0.83 -5.73
C VAL A 85 11.08 0.61 -6.68
N ASP A 86 12.30 0.77 -6.15
CA ASP A 86 13.52 0.61 -6.95
C ASP A 86 13.95 -0.85 -7.04
N TYR A 87 13.46 -1.53 -8.05
CA TYR A 87 13.74 -2.94 -8.30
C TYR A 87 13.74 -3.26 -9.80
N PRO A 88 14.30 -4.42 -10.23
CA PRO A 88 14.45 -4.73 -11.64
C PRO A 88 13.16 -4.87 -12.44
N ALA A 89 12.06 -5.29 -11.82
CA ALA A 89 10.78 -5.60 -12.48
C ALA A 89 10.99 -6.49 -13.74
N VAL A 90 11.76 -7.57 -13.57
CA VAL A 90 12.15 -8.45 -14.67
C VAL A 90 10.93 -8.95 -15.44
N PRO A 91 10.93 -8.92 -16.78
CA PRO A 91 9.84 -9.46 -17.58
C PRO A 91 9.50 -10.91 -17.23
N VAL A 92 8.22 -11.28 -17.36
CA VAL A 92 7.80 -12.68 -17.24
C VAL A 92 8.55 -13.53 -18.26
N PRO A 93 9.19 -14.64 -17.85
CA PRO A 93 9.80 -15.57 -18.79
C PRO A 93 8.73 -16.20 -19.69
N TYR A 94 8.89 -16.07 -21.00
CA TYR A 94 8.04 -16.75 -21.98
C TYR A 94 8.47 -18.20 -22.17
N ASP A 95 7.68 -18.98 -22.89
CA ASP A 95 7.70 -20.46 -23.09
C ASP A 95 9.07 -21.16 -23.17
N ASN A 96 10.16 -20.42 -23.41
CA ASN A 96 11.51 -20.95 -23.49
C ASN A 96 12.42 -20.50 -22.33
N GLY A 97 11.85 -19.84 -21.34
CA GLY A 97 12.62 -19.20 -20.25
C GLY A 97 13.08 -20.15 -19.18
N GLY A 98 13.28 -21.41 -19.36
CA GLY A 98 13.84 -22.38 -18.43
C GLY A 98 13.84 -22.01 -16.93
N VAL A 99 14.21 -22.92 -16.06
CA VAL A 99 14.23 -22.71 -14.59
C VAL A 99 15.04 -21.47 -14.19
N GLY A 100 16.16 -21.18 -14.88
CA GLY A 100 17.01 -20.04 -14.57
C GLY A 100 16.33 -18.69 -14.76
N ALA A 101 15.50 -18.52 -15.80
CA ALA A 101 14.77 -17.30 -16.05
C ALA A 101 13.68 -17.08 -14.98
N TRP A 102 13.00 -18.14 -14.55
CA TRP A 102 12.02 -18.08 -13.45
C TRP A 102 12.66 -17.79 -12.10
N LEU A 103 13.83 -18.33 -11.82
CA LEU A 103 14.61 -17.94 -10.64
C LEU A 103 15.01 -16.46 -10.69
N GLY A 104 15.35 -15.94 -11.87
CA GLY A 104 15.58 -14.50 -12.06
C GLY A 104 14.34 -13.65 -11.81
N PHE A 105 13.18 -14.11 -12.26
CA PHE A 105 11.90 -13.45 -11.98
C PHE A 105 11.61 -13.41 -10.47
N MET A 106 11.75 -14.53 -9.77
CA MET A 106 11.55 -14.59 -8.32
C MET A 106 12.57 -13.74 -7.57
N GLY A 107 13.85 -13.76 -7.99
CA GLY A 107 14.88 -12.87 -7.45
C GLY A 107 14.54 -11.39 -7.63
N SER A 108 13.83 -11.01 -8.71
CA SER A 108 13.33 -9.66 -8.92
C SER A 108 12.20 -9.31 -7.92
N VAL A 109 11.28 -10.25 -7.64
CA VAL A 109 10.23 -10.06 -6.62
C VAL A 109 10.85 -9.87 -5.24
N ASP A 110 11.82 -10.72 -4.86
CA ASP A 110 12.49 -10.64 -3.57
C ASP A 110 13.28 -9.33 -3.41
N ALA A 111 13.99 -8.91 -4.46
CA ALA A 111 14.68 -7.62 -4.48
C ALA A 111 13.69 -6.45 -4.32
N GLY A 112 12.55 -6.52 -5.00
CA GLY A 112 11.48 -5.54 -4.88
C GLY A 112 10.86 -5.50 -3.48
N ALA A 113 10.59 -6.66 -2.88
CA ALA A 113 10.06 -6.73 -1.53
C ALA A 113 11.02 -6.10 -0.51
N LYS A 114 12.32 -6.38 -0.65
CA LYS A 114 13.35 -5.75 0.19
C LYS A 114 13.41 -4.24 -0.04
N ALA A 115 13.45 -3.79 -1.30
CA ALA A 115 13.55 -2.37 -1.64
C ALA A 115 12.35 -1.59 -1.10
N LEU A 116 11.12 -2.13 -1.24
CA LEU A 116 9.91 -1.53 -0.69
C LEU A 116 9.98 -1.40 0.83
N GLY A 117 10.40 -2.45 1.53
CA GLY A 117 10.57 -2.42 2.98
C GLY A 117 11.56 -1.36 3.44
N ASP A 118 12.71 -1.26 2.77
CA ASP A 118 13.75 -0.25 3.06
C ASP A 118 13.24 1.18 2.78
N GLN A 119 12.58 1.42 1.63
CA GLN A 119 12.01 2.72 1.26
C GLN A 119 10.92 3.15 2.25
N TYR A 120 10.02 2.23 2.58
CA TYR A 120 8.97 2.46 3.58
C TYR A 120 9.56 2.87 4.93
N ALA A 121 10.51 2.11 5.45
CA ALA A 121 11.15 2.38 6.73
C ALA A 121 11.88 3.72 6.72
N ALA A 122 12.62 4.02 5.66
CA ALA A 122 13.34 5.28 5.50
C ALA A 122 12.38 6.49 5.43
N PHE A 123 11.25 6.34 4.73
CA PHE A 123 10.24 7.40 4.66
C PHE A 123 9.58 7.64 6.03
N VAL A 124 9.10 6.60 6.70
CA VAL A 124 8.41 6.71 8.00
C VAL A 124 9.33 7.25 9.08
N ALA A 125 10.62 6.88 9.06
CA ALA A 125 11.61 7.45 9.99
C ALA A 125 11.76 8.96 9.84
N ARG A 126 11.67 9.48 8.61
CA ARG A 126 11.76 10.91 8.29
C ARG A 126 10.42 11.64 8.49
N CYS A 127 9.31 10.98 8.13
CA CYS A 127 7.96 11.56 8.15
C CYS A 127 6.99 10.70 8.98
N PRO A 128 7.13 10.67 10.31
CA PRO A 128 6.41 9.72 11.18
C PRO A 128 4.91 10.01 11.30
N THR A 129 4.43 11.15 10.85
CA THR A 129 3.00 11.53 10.90
C THR A 129 2.28 11.34 9.55
N SER A 130 3.04 11.12 8.47
CA SER A 130 2.48 10.91 7.14
C SER A 130 1.78 9.56 7.03
N LYS A 131 0.71 9.51 6.23
CA LYS A 131 0.07 8.26 5.83
C LYS A 131 0.75 7.70 4.59
N VAL A 132 0.94 6.39 4.55
CA VAL A 132 1.54 5.70 3.40
C VAL A 132 0.50 4.85 2.70
N VAL A 133 0.47 4.93 1.37
CA VAL A 133 -0.24 4.03 0.48
C VAL A 133 0.79 3.17 -0.23
N LEU A 134 0.61 1.85 -0.19
CA LEU A 134 1.37 0.90 -1.00
C LEU A 134 0.50 0.42 -2.16
N ALA A 135 1.02 0.48 -3.37
CA ALA A 135 0.29 0.01 -4.54
C ALA A 135 1.19 -0.84 -5.44
N GLY A 136 0.63 -1.89 -6.00
CA GLY A 136 1.35 -2.75 -6.93
C GLY A 136 0.43 -3.41 -7.96
N TYR A 137 1.01 -3.70 -9.13
CA TYR A 137 0.35 -4.42 -10.20
C TYR A 137 1.16 -5.66 -10.58
N SER A 138 0.50 -6.82 -10.74
CA SER A 138 1.14 -8.06 -11.17
C SER A 138 2.35 -8.43 -10.29
N GLN A 139 3.56 -8.52 -10.85
CA GLN A 139 4.80 -8.71 -10.08
C GLN A 139 4.96 -7.68 -8.96
N GLY A 140 4.59 -6.42 -9.22
CA GLY A 140 4.61 -5.36 -8.20
C GLY A 140 3.59 -5.58 -7.09
N ALA A 141 2.45 -6.20 -7.37
CA ALA A 141 1.50 -6.59 -6.33
C ALA A 141 2.08 -7.67 -5.42
N MET A 142 2.80 -8.68 -5.96
CA MET A 142 3.53 -9.66 -5.16
C MET A 142 4.60 -8.98 -4.27
N VAL A 143 5.33 -8.00 -4.80
CA VAL A 143 6.31 -7.19 -4.05
C VAL A 143 5.65 -6.51 -2.86
N VAL A 144 4.50 -5.88 -3.05
CA VAL A 144 3.72 -5.24 -1.97
C VAL A 144 3.22 -6.29 -0.99
N HIS A 145 2.55 -7.34 -1.48
CA HIS A 145 1.92 -8.39 -0.65
C HIS A 145 2.92 -8.98 0.36
N ARG A 146 4.15 -9.29 -0.07
CA ARG A 146 5.20 -9.89 0.76
C ARG A 146 5.66 -9.01 1.93
N ASN A 147 5.36 -7.72 1.92
CA ASN A 147 5.64 -6.80 3.01
C ASN A 147 4.49 -6.68 4.03
N LEU A 148 3.26 -7.07 3.66
CA LEU A 148 2.07 -6.73 4.44
C LEU A 148 2.08 -7.33 5.84
N GLN A 149 2.57 -8.55 5.99
CA GLN A 149 2.68 -9.20 7.32
C GLN A 149 3.61 -8.43 8.26
N ALA A 150 4.76 -7.98 7.75
CA ALA A 150 5.73 -7.22 8.54
C ALA A 150 5.22 -5.81 8.87
N LEU A 151 4.41 -5.23 7.99
CA LEU A 151 3.88 -3.87 8.14
C LEU A 151 2.49 -3.81 8.80
N ALA A 152 1.90 -4.93 9.17
CA ALA A 152 0.53 -5.01 9.68
C ALA A 152 0.28 -4.11 10.90
N ALA A 153 1.26 -3.99 11.79
CA ALA A 153 1.17 -3.13 12.98
C ALA A 153 1.59 -1.68 12.75
N SER A 154 2.01 -1.31 11.54
CA SER A 154 2.48 0.06 11.29
C SER A 154 1.33 1.06 11.25
N PRO A 155 1.35 2.10 12.08
CA PRO A 155 0.30 3.12 12.10
C PRO A 155 0.34 4.04 10.86
N ASN A 156 1.46 4.09 10.17
CA ASN A 156 1.63 4.91 8.95
C ASN A 156 1.02 4.25 7.72
N LEU A 157 0.94 2.92 7.67
CA LEU A 157 0.34 2.21 6.54
C LEU A 157 -1.18 2.40 6.55
N ALA A 158 -1.68 3.30 5.72
CA ALA A 158 -3.08 3.68 5.71
C ALA A 158 -3.92 2.87 4.72
N ALA A 159 -3.37 2.55 3.56
CA ALA A 159 -4.06 1.78 2.54
C ALA A 159 -3.09 0.97 1.68
N VAL A 160 -3.59 -0.12 1.12
CA VAL A 160 -2.88 -1.00 0.19
C VAL A 160 -3.75 -1.26 -1.03
N LEU A 161 -3.15 -1.22 -2.21
CA LEU A 161 -3.79 -1.57 -3.48
C LEU A 161 -3.00 -2.67 -4.18
N LEU A 162 -3.61 -3.85 -4.27
CA LEU A 162 -3.06 -5.01 -4.98
C LEU A 162 -3.90 -5.25 -6.23
N ILE A 163 -3.31 -5.08 -7.41
CA ILE A 163 -3.99 -5.28 -8.69
C ILE A 163 -3.37 -6.49 -9.39
N ALA A 164 -4.18 -7.47 -9.72
CA ALA A 164 -3.77 -8.72 -10.40
C ALA A 164 -2.61 -9.41 -9.67
N ASP A 165 -2.72 -9.59 -8.36
CA ASP A 165 -1.69 -10.09 -7.47
C ASP A 165 -1.45 -11.60 -7.63
N GLY A 166 -0.20 -12.00 -7.92
CA GLY A 166 0.19 -13.41 -8.04
C GLY A 166 0.21 -14.15 -6.70
N ASP A 167 0.32 -13.46 -5.58
CA ASP A 167 0.26 -14.04 -4.23
C ASP A 167 -1.16 -14.00 -3.63
N ARG A 168 -2.19 -13.57 -4.40
CA ARG A 168 -3.55 -13.37 -3.92
C ARG A 168 -4.15 -14.62 -3.29
N ARG A 169 -4.75 -14.43 -2.11
CA ARG A 169 -5.57 -15.42 -1.40
C ARG A 169 -7.03 -14.98 -1.43
N PRO A 170 -7.94 -15.76 -2.05
CA PRO A 170 -9.35 -15.38 -2.12
C PRO A 170 -10.05 -15.36 -0.77
N GLU A 171 -9.51 -16.06 0.24
CA GLU A 171 -10.05 -16.14 1.60
C GLU A 171 -9.68 -14.95 2.48
N ASP A 172 -8.71 -14.13 2.07
CA ASP A 172 -8.33 -12.97 2.84
C ASP A 172 -9.48 -11.94 2.87
N PRO A 173 -9.84 -11.41 4.05
CA PRO A 173 -10.98 -10.51 4.21
C PRO A 173 -10.66 -9.07 3.77
N THR A 174 -10.09 -8.93 2.55
CA THR A 174 -9.77 -7.67 1.92
C THR A 174 -11.00 -7.07 1.23
N PHE A 175 -10.91 -5.81 0.80
CA PHE A 175 -11.86 -5.24 -0.16
C PHE A 175 -11.62 -5.87 -1.53
N ASN A 176 -12.30 -6.99 -1.79
CA ASN A 176 -12.17 -7.70 -3.04
C ASN A 176 -12.99 -7.02 -4.13
N LEU A 177 -12.34 -6.60 -5.20
CA LEU A 177 -12.91 -5.99 -6.40
C LEU A 177 -12.57 -6.81 -7.64
N GLY A 178 -13.29 -6.54 -8.74
CA GLY A 178 -13.13 -7.27 -9.99
C GLY A 178 -14.10 -8.46 -10.11
N THR A 179 -14.14 -9.06 -11.28
CA THR A 179 -15.15 -10.08 -11.62
C THR A 179 -14.89 -11.45 -11.00
N ALA A 180 -13.70 -11.70 -10.47
CA ALA A 180 -13.41 -12.90 -9.67
C ALA A 180 -13.90 -12.76 -8.21
N SER A 181 -14.28 -11.56 -7.79
CA SER A 181 -14.72 -11.28 -6.42
C SER A 181 -16.03 -12.00 -6.08
N GLY A 182 -16.06 -12.67 -4.94
CA GLY A 182 -17.27 -13.34 -4.44
C GLY A 182 -17.62 -14.66 -5.15
N ILE A 183 -16.81 -15.13 -6.08
CA ILE A 183 -17.00 -16.44 -6.71
C ILE A 183 -16.19 -17.47 -5.91
N PRO A 184 -16.81 -18.53 -5.35
CA PRO A 184 -16.10 -19.57 -4.62
C PRO A 184 -14.97 -20.18 -5.47
N GLU A 185 -13.85 -20.46 -4.83
CA GLU A 185 -12.67 -21.10 -5.44
C GLU A 185 -12.00 -20.32 -6.59
N ARG A 186 -12.44 -19.06 -6.84
CA ARG A 186 -11.85 -18.20 -7.87
C ARG A 186 -11.01 -17.08 -7.25
N GLY A 187 -10.14 -16.52 -8.07
CA GLY A 187 -9.26 -15.43 -7.63
C GLY A 187 -8.06 -15.92 -6.82
N LYS A 188 -7.57 -17.13 -7.05
CA LYS A 188 -6.35 -17.66 -6.46
C LYS A 188 -5.13 -17.22 -7.26
N GLY A 189 -4.13 -16.68 -6.59
CA GLY A 189 -2.89 -16.21 -7.21
C GLY A 189 -2.00 -17.37 -7.68
N VAL A 190 -1.34 -17.20 -8.82
CA VAL A 190 -0.49 -18.21 -9.49
C VAL A 190 0.63 -18.74 -8.58
N ALA A 191 1.16 -17.93 -7.68
CA ALA A 191 2.25 -18.32 -6.78
C ALA A 191 1.84 -19.38 -5.75
N GLN A 192 0.54 -19.61 -5.54
CA GLN A 192 0.07 -20.64 -4.61
C GLN A 192 0.10 -22.04 -5.21
N ASP A 193 -0.04 -22.15 -6.52
CA ASP A 193 -0.15 -23.45 -7.21
C ASP A 193 1.09 -23.77 -8.04
N TRP A 194 1.74 -22.78 -8.60
CA TRP A 194 2.85 -23.04 -9.49
C TRP A 194 4.17 -23.23 -8.72
N PRO A 195 4.73 -24.44 -8.69
CA PRO A 195 5.83 -24.80 -7.78
C PRO A 195 7.09 -23.93 -7.92
N ILE A 196 7.36 -23.39 -9.12
CA ILE A 196 8.54 -22.56 -9.38
C ILE A 196 8.40 -21.15 -8.79
N LEU A 197 7.15 -20.68 -8.61
CA LEU A 197 6.83 -19.45 -7.94
C LEU A 197 6.57 -19.65 -6.45
N ALA A 198 6.60 -20.90 -5.99
CA ALA A 198 6.15 -21.42 -4.71
C ALA A 198 6.32 -20.42 -3.56
N HIS A 199 5.32 -19.63 -3.38
CA HIS A 199 5.14 -18.77 -2.22
C HIS A 199 3.67 -18.88 -1.81
N ALA A 200 3.43 -19.59 -0.72
CA ALA A 200 2.13 -19.59 -0.07
C ALA A 200 2.14 -18.48 0.97
N PRO A 201 1.62 -17.29 0.68
CA PRO A 201 1.58 -16.21 1.64
C PRO A 201 0.75 -16.63 2.86
N ALA A 202 1.15 -16.21 4.04
CA ALA A 202 0.32 -16.36 5.23
C ALA A 202 -0.99 -15.56 5.04
N PRO A 203 -2.11 -16.00 5.63
CA PRO A 203 -3.33 -15.20 5.66
C PRO A 203 -3.04 -13.79 6.19
N LEU A 204 -3.64 -12.79 5.57
CA LEU A 204 -3.50 -11.42 6.04
C LEU A 204 -4.19 -11.25 7.40
N ALA A 205 -3.48 -10.64 8.34
CA ALA A 205 -4.09 -10.24 9.61
C ALA A 205 -5.28 -9.29 9.37
N PRO A 206 -6.37 -9.38 10.16
CA PRO A 206 -7.58 -8.59 9.94
C PRO A 206 -7.31 -7.07 9.82
N GLU A 207 -6.34 -6.57 10.58
CA GLU A 207 -6.01 -5.14 10.62
C GLU A 207 -5.40 -4.66 9.30
N ILE A 208 -4.62 -5.51 8.62
CA ILE A 208 -4.06 -5.15 7.31
C ILE A 208 -5.05 -5.47 6.19
N ALA A 209 -5.78 -6.57 6.29
CA ALA A 209 -6.82 -6.92 5.32
C ALA A 209 -7.88 -5.82 5.21
N ALA A 210 -8.31 -5.24 6.33
CA ALA A 210 -9.27 -4.13 6.36
C ALA A 210 -8.76 -2.83 5.70
N ARG A 211 -7.47 -2.74 5.40
CA ARG A 211 -6.82 -1.61 4.71
C ARG A 211 -6.35 -1.98 3.31
N THR A 212 -6.66 -3.18 2.85
CA THR A 212 -6.19 -3.72 1.57
C THR A 212 -7.35 -3.85 0.58
N ILE A 213 -7.15 -3.26 -0.59
CA ILE A 213 -8.01 -3.44 -1.77
C ILE A 213 -7.31 -4.43 -2.70
N SER A 214 -7.99 -5.53 -3.02
CA SER A 214 -7.49 -6.57 -3.90
C SER A 214 -8.37 -6.65 -5.16
N VAL A 215 -7.80 -6.34 -6.32
CA VAL A 215 -8.50 -6.28 -7.60
C VAL A 215 -8.11 -7.47 -8.46
N CYS A 216 -9.09 -8.30 -8.83
CA CYS A 216 -8.85 -9.45 -9.68
C CYS A 216 -10.03 -9.74 -10.60
N ASP A 217 -9.77 -9.84 -11.90
CA ASP A 217 -10.77 -10.23 -12.87
C ASP A 217 -10.74 -11.73 -13.15
N LEU A 218 -11.93 -12.27 -13.40
CA LEU A 218 -12.12 -13.68 -13.70
C LEU A 218 -11.32 -14.09 -14.95
N ASN A 219 -10.65 -15.22 -14.87
CA ASN A 219 -9.74 -15.75 -15.87
C ASN A 219 -8.47 -14.92 -16.11
N ASP A 220 -8.09 -14.05 -15.19
CA ASP A 220 -6.78 -13.45 -15.20
C ASP A 220 -5.68 -14.52 -15.05
N ALA A 221 -4.64 -14.45 -15.87
CA ALA A 221 -3.57 -15.45 -15.89
C ALA A 221 -2.75 -15.52 -14.59
N VAL A 222 -2.83 -14.50 -13.74
CA VAL A 222 -1.97 -14.31 -12.55
C VAL A 222 -2.77 -14.38 -11.26
N CYS A 223 -3.82 -13.57 -11.11
CA CYS A 223 -4.57 -13.48 -9.86
C CYS A 223 -5.79 -14.43 -9.78
N ASP A 224 -6.24 -14.97 -10.91
CA ASP A 224 -7.28 -16.00 -11.00
C ASP A 224 -6.75 -17.23 -11.74
N TYR A 225 -5.60 -17.70 -11.24
CA TYR A 225 -4.91 -18.86 -11.83
C TYR A 225 -5.70 -20.13 -11.61
N ASN A 226 -5.78 -20.96 -12.65
CA ASN A 226 -6.39 -22.28 -12.62
C ASN A 226 -5.48 -23.24 -13.39
N GLU A 227 -4.94 -24.25 -12.69
CA GLU A 227 -4.08 -25.27 -13.28
C GLU A 227 -4.81 -26.20 -14.29
N ASP A 228 -6.13 -26.37 -14.11
CA ASP A 228 -6.98 -27.18 -14.98
C ASP A 228 -7.50 -26.40 -16.21
N ALA A 229 -7.10 -25.12 -16.35
CA ALA A 229 -7.56 -24.31 -17.46
C ALA A 229 -6.98 -24.80 -18.80
N ASP A 230 -7.77 -24.58 -19.89
CA ASP A 230 -7.32 -24.86 -21.26
C ASP A 230 -5.96 -24.18 -21.55
N ASP A 231 -4.93 -25.00 -21.82
CA ASP A 231 -3.56 -24.56 -22.11
C ASP A 231 -3.32 -24.22 -23.58
N SER A 232 -4.38 -24.24 -24.43
CA SER A 232 -4.23 -23.81 -25.80
C SER A 232 -3.67 -22.37 -25.84
N LYS A 233 -2.83 -22.10 -26.85
CA LYS A 233 -2.27 -20.74 -27.05
C LYS A 233 -3.33 -19.66 -27.09
N ALA A 234 -4.51 -19.96 -27.67
CA ALA A 234 -5.60 -19.01 -27.76
C ALA A 234 -6.26 -18.74 -26.40
N ALA A 235 -6.43 -19.77 -25.56
CA ALA A 235 -6.98 -19.60 -24.22
C ALA A 235 -6.00 -18.85 -23.32
N TYR A 236 -4.72 -19.20 -23.36
CA TYR A 236 -3.68 -18.49 -22.62
C TYR A 236 -3.59 -17.01 -23.04
N ALA A 237 -3.59 -16.71 -24.35
CA ALA A 237 -3.57 -15.34 -24.84
C ALA A 237 -4.77 -14.51 -24.34
N ARG A 238 -5.97 -15.12 -24.25
CA ARG A 238 -7.14 -14.44 -23.67
C ARG A 238 -6.93 -14.12 -22.19
N ARG A 239 -6.38 -15.04 -21.40
CA ARG A 239 -6.09 -14.81 -19.98
C ARG A 239 -5.05 -13.70 -19.80
N VAL A 240 -4.01 -13.69 -20.62
CA VAL A 240 -3.00 -12.61 -20.64
C VAL A 240 -3.64 -11.28 -21.06
N ALA A 241 -4.56 -11.27 -22.03
CA ALA A 241 -5.26 -10.06 -22.45
C ALA A 241 -6.10 -9.46 -21.30
N ILE A 242 -6.75 -10.30 -20.49
CA ILE A 242 -7.44 -9.86 -19.27
C ILE A 242 -6.43 -9.26 -18.30
N HIS A 243 -5.32 -9.97 -18.02
CA HIS A 243 -4.26 -9.52 -17.12
C HIS A 243 -3.70 -8.14 -17.50
N THR A 244 -3.55 -7.85 -18.79
CA THR A 244 -2.99 -6.59 -19.29
C THR A 244 -4.02 -5.48 -19.50
N SER A 245 -5.31 -5.73 -19.27
CA SER A 245 -6.40 -4.78 -19.51
C SER A 245 -6.72 -3.87 -18.32
N TYR A 246 -6.16 -4.11 -17.14
CA TYR A 246 -6.45 -3.29 -15.95
C TYR A 246 -6.18 -1.80 -16.19
N GLY A 247 -7.05 -0.99 -15.62
CA GLY A 247 -6.98 0.46 -15.64
C GLY A 247 -8.15 1.06 -14.88
N VAL A 248 -7.94 2.20 -14.22
CA VAL A 248 -8.99 2.91 -13.48
C VAL A 248 -10.13 3.26 -14.44
N GLY A 249 -11.36 2.92 -14.07
CA GLY A 249 -12.55 3.13 -14.89
C GLY A 249 -12.63 2.30 -16.17
N LYS A 250 -11.61 1.47 -16.49
CA LYS A 250 -11.57 0.61 -17.67
C LYS A 250 -11.95 -0.83 -17.35
N THR A 251 -11.45 -1.35 -16.22
CA THR A 251 -11.73 -2.69 -15.72
C THR A 251 -13.16 -2.76 -15.21
N GLN A 252 -14.08 -3.25 -16.01
CA GLN A 252 -15.52 -3.34 -15.67
C GLN A 252 -16.15 -2.02 -15.20
N GLY A 253 -15.56 -0.87 -15.53
CA GLY A 253 -15.98 0.43 -15.00
C GLY A 253 -15.63 0.66 -13.53
N LEU A 254 -14.80 -0.20 -12.93
CA LEU A 254 -14.41 -0.12 -11.54
C LEU A 254 -13.50 1.09 -11.27
N ASP A 255 -13.87 1.84 -10.24
CA ASP A 255 -13.04 2.85 -9.64
C ASP A 255 -12.57 2.36 -8.26
N TRP A 256 -11.34 1.83 -8.20
CA TRP A 256 -10.73 1.41 -6.93
C TRP A 256 -10.06 2.55 -6.17
N THR A 257 -9.98 3.74 -6.75
CA THR A 257 -9.42 4.91 -6.06
C THR A 257 -10.41 5.53 -5.07
N ALA A 258 -11.72 5.40 -5.32
CA ALA A 258 -12.73 5.83 -4.35
C ALA A 258 -12.61 5.10 -3.00
N PRO A 259 -12.52 3.77 -2.92
CA PRO A 259 -12.25 3.09 -1.65
C PRO A 259 -10.87 3.41 -1.08
N LEU A 260 -9.82 3.64 -1.89
CA LEU A 260 -8.53 4.12 -1.39
C LEU A 260 -8.66 5.47 -0.68
N TYR A 261 -9.35 6.42 -1.32
CA TYR A 261 -9.62 7.73 -0.72
C TYR A 261 -10.35 7.60 0.62
N PHE A 262 -11.35 6.72 0.69
CA PHE A 262 -12.08 6.43 1.91
C PHE A 262 -11.19 5.86 3.03
N LEU A 263 -10.30 4.92 2.72
CA LEU A 263 -9.36 4.33 3.67
C LEU A 263 -8.36 5.35 4.23
N LEU A 264 -8.03 6.38 3.47
CA LEU A 264 -7.18 7.47 3.95
C LEU A 264 -7.86 8.33 5.03
N GLY A 265 -9.19 8.23 5.16
CA GLY A 265 -9.98 8.98 6.14
C GLY A 265 -10.00 10.49 5.86
N PRO A 266 -10.57 11.29 6.77
CA PRO A 266 -10.69 12.72 6.59
C PRO A 266 -9.32 13.40 6.52
N ALA A 267 -9.28 14.56 5.85
CA ALA A 267 -8.10 15.42 5.86
C ALA A 267 -7.72 15.76 7.31
N PRO A 268 -6.42 15.87 7.61
CA PRO A 268 -6.00 16.40 8.89
C PRO A 268 -6.65 17.78 9.06
N THR A 269 -7.36 17.99 10.17
CA THR A 269 -7.79 19.35 10.52
C THR A 269 -6.55 20.19 10.62
N ALA A 270 -6.45 21.23 9.78
CA ALA A 270 -5.36 22.19 9.88
C ALA A 270 -5.27 22.60 11.35
N ASN A 271 -4.16 22.28 12.01
CA ASN A 271 -3.88 22.83 13.32
C ASN A 271 -3.98 24.33 13.13
N GLN A 272 -5.00 24.96 13.72
CA GLN A 272 -5.05 26.39 13.81
C GLN A 272 -3.76 26.79 14.50
N VAL A 273 -2.80 27.27 13.70
CA VAL A 273 -1.65 28.00 14.26
C VAL A 273 -2.28 29.06 15.11
N PRO A 274 -2.04 29.09 16.44
CA PRO A 274 -2.57 30.18 17.28
C PRO A 274 -2.10 31.47 16.63
N ALA A 275 -3.06 32.29 16.19
CA ALA A 275 -2.72 33.59 15.65
C ALA A 275 -1.84 34.30 16.68
N PRO A 276 -0.68 34.88 16.32
CA PRO A 276 0.18 35.58 17.27
C PRO A 276 -0.63 36.70 17.90
N GLY A 277 -0.93 36.53 19.19
CA GLY A 277 -1.34 37.53 20.14
C GLY A 277 -2.31 38.61 19.65
N LEU A 278 -3.61 38.35 19.70
CA LEU A 278 -4.58 39.39 19.96
C LEU A 278 -4.96 39.31 21.44
N ASP A 279 -4.65 40.38 22.14
CA ASP A 279 -4.90 40.55 23.55
C ASP A 279 -6.30 40.14 23.96
N ALA A 280 -6.38 39.25 24.97
CA ALA A 280 -7.61 38.88 25.65
C ALA A 280 -8.17 40.03 26.45
N ARG A 281 -8.70 41.08 25.79
CA ARG A 281 -9.54 42.12 26.39
C ARG A 281 -10.60 42.55 25.39
N ALA A 282 -11.74 41.95 25.55
CA ALA A 282 -13.10 42.31 25.12
C ALA A 282 -13.80 41.16 24.40
N ILE A 283 -14.59 40.40 25.11
CA ILE A 283 -15.93 40.05 24.69
C ILE A 283 -16.67 39.48 25.91
N ASN A 284 -17.29 40.38 26.65
CA ASN A 284 -18.54 40.09 27.34
C ASN A 284 -19.66 40.53 26.37
N SER A 285 -20.31 39.60 25.78
CA SER A 285 -21.72 39.74 25.34
C SER A 285 -22.32 38.38 24.99
N THR A 286 -23.29 38.02 25.80
CA THR A 286 -24.27 36.96 25.68
C THR A 286 -24.95 36.91 24.31
N THR A 287 -24.88 35.79 23.62
CA THR A 287 -25.97 35.27 22.76
C THR A 287 -25.78 33.78 22.55
N THR A 288 -26.76 33.03 22.97
CA THR A 288 -26.94 31.59 22.80
C THR A 288 -27.29 31.29 21.34
N PRO A 289 -26.64 30.40 20.63
CA PRO A 289 -27.19 29.84 19.39
C PRO A 289 -27.84 28.50 19.66
N ALA A 290 -28.94 28.32 18.98
CA ALA A 290 -29.82 27.14 19.00
C ALA A 290 -29.06 25.89 18.44
N ALA A 291 -29.37 24.75 19.05
CA ALA A 291 -28.93 23.44 18.60
C ALA A 291 -29.54 23.10 17.22
N SER A 292 -28.67 22.82 16.24
CA SER A 292 -29.05 22.15 15.02
C SER A 292 -28.56 20.69 15.08
N THR A 293 -29.50 19.79 15.25
CA THR A 293 -29.32 18.35 15.10
C THR A 293 -29.14 18.02 13.62
N SER A 294 -27.95 17.60 13.21
CA SER A 294 -27.76 16.94 11.93
C SER A 294 -27.56 15.45 12.16
N ALA A 295 -28.58 14.68 11.84
CA ALA A 295 -28.51 13.24 11.71
C ALA A 295 -27.71 12.92 10.43
N ALA A 296 -26.49 12.43 10.59
CA ALA A 296 -25.72 11.91 9.48
C ALA A 296 -26.11 10.45 9.23
N SER A 297 -26.50 10.20 8.01
CA SER A 297 -27.06 8.96 7.49
C SER A 297 -26.06 7.83 7.39
N ASN A 298 -26.32 6.74 8.10
CA ASN A 298 -25.68 5.42 7.92
C ASN A 298 -26.34 4.62 6.77
N ALA A 299 -26.49 5.19 5.58
CA ALA A 299 -27.28 4.55 4.53
C ALA A 299 -26.56 4.34 3.18
N THR A 300 -25.23 4.37 3.11
CA THR A 300 -24.57 4.33 1.79
C THR A 300 -23.76 3.05 1.50
N MET A 301 -23.58 2.16 2.46
CA MET A 301 -22.78 0.94 2.23
C MET A 301 -23.57 -0.28 1.71
N ALA A 302 -24.90 -0.25 1.75
CA ALA A 302 -25.73 -1.36 1.29
C ALA A 302 -26.15 -1.28 -0.19
N SER A 303 -25.88 -0.17 -0.89
CA SER A 303 -26.39 0.06 -2.25
C SER A 303 -25.44 -0.32 -3.37
N ILE A 304 -24.20 -0.71 -3.06
CA ILE A 304 -23.21 -1.09 -4.09
C ILE A 304 -23.25 -2.58 -4.41
N ALA A 305 -23.88 -3.40 -3.57
CA ALA A 305 -23.94 -4.86 -3.76
C ALA A 305 -25.15 -5.37 -4.57
N SER A 306 -26.09 -4.51 -5.03
CA SER A 306 -27.31 -4.98 -5.70
C SER A 306 -27.51 -4.54 -7.17
N ALA A 307 -26.48 -4.06 -7.85
CA ALA A 307 -26.55 -3.70 -9.27
C ALA A 307 -25.97 -4.81 -10.17
N GLY A 308 -26.50 -6.02 -10.10
CA GLY A 308 -26.04 -7.18 -10.85
C GLY A 308 -27.14 -8.12 -11.35
N ASP A 309 -28.35 -7.61 -11.65
CA ASP A 309 -29.34 -8.39 -12.41
C ASP A 309 -29.25 -8.01 -13.89
N ILE A 310 -28.53 -8.84 -14.67
CA ILE A 310 -28.58 -8.83 -16.14
C ILE A 310 -29.55 -9.95 -16.56
N PRO A 311 -30.63 -9.65 -17.29
CA PRO A 311 -31.53 -10.67 -17.78
C PRO A 311 -30.87 -11.50 -18.89
N ALA A 312 -31.05 -12.83 -18.80
CA ALA A 312 -30.67 -13.80 -19.83
C ALA A 312 -31.34 -13.48 -21.18
N ARG A 313 -30.55 -13.44 -22.24
CA ARG A 313 -30.91 -13.81 -23.62
C ARG A 313 -29.76 -14.54 -24.27
#